data_ad405950c4f4fd1a56ffde1294412569
#
_entry.id   ad405950c4f4fd1a56ffde1294412569
#
_cell.length_a   1.000
_cell.length_b   1.000
_cell.length_c   1.000
_cell.angle_alpha   90.00
_cell.angle_beta   90.00
_cell.angle_gamma   90.00
#
_symmetry.space_group_name_H-M   'P 1'
#
loop_
_entity.id
_entity.type
_entity.pdbx_description
1 polymer ?
#
loop_
_entity_poly.entity_id
_entity_poly.type
_entity_poly.pdbx_seq_one_letter_code
_entity_poly.pdbx_strand_id
1 'polypeptide(L)'
;MGRELLSADADLDLAAAAKDQATVPLDAARQEELNRLVAAKKALEDLRWRYVEGPGGQGRANMGISNSTGCSSVWASTYPYNPYPYPWVNHLFQDAPSVAIGIFEGHMRKMADAFRSVRRARLLTSGEYDGPVHEPELAMLDWQSFTDREFDLCPPITAIGGDGAMLDIGFQNLSRLLASGKPIRVIVLDTQVYSNTGGQACTSGFTGQVSDMAAYGKAQHGKEETRKELSLIAIAHRGAFVLQSSQASASHMIGGVIRGLQSPRPTVFNIYTPCPVEHGLADEWAPNAARFALESRAFPFLIYDPDSGPTIADCLDLSGNPSVEDSWPTYDLEYVDDEGEEQVMELPVTTADWAATEGRFKKHFKPIPRDDWDDDTQVLFHEFVAMSAEERLGRTPFVWTINDGRKLNRLACSMEIGALAEDRLLFWAQLKELAGLQVPESVKESIATEME
;
A
#
# COMPACT_ATOMS: atom_id res chain seq x y z
N MET A 1 8.50 -1.54 -33.79
CA MET A 1 9.24 -0.28 -33.72
C MET A 1 10.69 -0.42 -34.21
N GLY A 2 11.57 -1.26 -33.65
CA GLY A 2 12.96 -1.40 -34.17
C GLY A 2 13.07 -1.98 -35.57
N ARG A 3 12.11 -2.79 -36.06
CA ARG A 3 12.14 -3.33 -37.43
C ARG A 3 11.69 -2.34 -38.50
N GLU A 4 10.77 -1.43 -38.18
CA GLU A 4 10.29 -0.42 -39.14
C GLU A 4 11.35 0.71 -39.39
N LEU A 5 12.11 1.05 -38.34
CA LEU A 5 13.22 2.03 -38.49
C LEU A 5 14.44 1.42 -39.19
N LEU A 6 14.64 0.10 -39.13
CA LEU A 6 15.70 -0.60 -39.85
C LEU A 6 15.37 -0.85 -41.34
N SER A 7 14.09 -0.82 -41.71
CA SER A 7 13.70 -0.94 -43.14
C SER A 7 13.88 0.33 -43.93
N ALA A 8 13.97 1.50 -43.31
CA ALA A 8 14.35 2.75 -43.97
C ALA A 8 15.86 2.79 -44.35
N ASP A 9 16.67 1.89 -43.81
CA ASP A 9 18.07 1.70 -44.19
C ASP A 9 18.25 1.05 -45.59
N ALA A 10 17.16 0.54 -46.19
CA ALA A 10 17.26 -0.21 -47.46
C ALA A 10 17.45 0.68 -48.71
N ASP A 11 17.11 1.96 -48.60
CA ASP A 11 17.21 2.89 -49.74
C ASP A 11 18.47 3.79 -49.72
N LEU A 12 19.26 3.77 -48.67
CA LEU A 12 20.53 4.45 -48.57
C LEU A 12 21.66 3.42 -48.59
N ASP A 13 22.03 2.97 -49.79
CA ASP A 13 23.21 2.12 -49.98
C ASP A 13 24.52 2.92 -49.84
N LEU A 14 24.68 3.55 -48.65
CA LEU A 14 25.91 4.24 -48.27
C LEU A 14 27.11 3.28 -48.18
N ALA A 15 26.86 1.97 -48.00
CA ALA A 15 27.92 0.97 -48.02
C ALA A 15 28.44 0.68 -49.44
N ALA A 16 27.59 0.79 -50.48
CA ALA A 16 28.03 0.68 -51.85
C ALA A 16 28.81 1.93 -52.31
N ALA A 17 28.33 3.12 -51.93
CA ALA A 17 29.04 4.38 -52.21
C ALA A 17 30.42 4.47 -51.53
N ALA A 18 30.56 3.88 -50.33
CA ALA A 18 31.85 3.82 -49.60
C ALA A 18 32.87 2.86 -50.26
N LYS A 19 32.43 1.85 -51.00
CA LYS A 19 33.32 0.91 -51.71
C LYS A 19 33.93 1.49 -52.96
N ASP A 20 33.26 2.44 -53.63
CA ASP A 20 33.72 2.99 -54.95
C ASP A 20 34.58 4.23 -54.84
N GLN A 21 34.94 4.71 -53.65
CA GLN A 21 35.74 5.96 -53.46
C GLN A 21 35.27 7.19 -54.25
N ALA A 22 34.04 7.19 -54.73
CA ALA A 22 33.46 8.32 -55.40
C ALA A 22 33.03 9.36 -54.36
N THR A 23 33.80 10.41 -54.16
CA THR A 23 33.40 11.61 -53.41
C THR A 23 32.34 12.35 -54.23
N VAL A 24 31.08 12.19 -53.90
CA VAL A 24 30.03 13.05 -54.39
C VAL A 24 30.10 14.37 -53.62
N PRO A 25 30.38 15.51 -54.30
CA PRO A 25 30.37 16.79 -53.60
C PRO A 25 28.96 17.11 -53.17
N LEU A 26 28.73 17.06 -51.84
CA LEU A 26 27.49 17.49 -51.25
C LEU A 26 27.51 19.00 -51.04
N ASP A 27 26.42 19.67 -51.34
CA ASP A 27 26.24 21.06 -50.93
C ASP A 27 26.13 21.13 -49.39
N ALA A 28 26.29 22.31 -48.81
CA ALA A 28 26.31 22.51 -47.36
C ALA A 28 25.01 22.05 -46.69
N ALA A 29 23.86 22.19 -47.35
CA ALA A 29 22.56 21.81 -46.81
C ALA A 29 22.41 20.28 -46.73
N ARG A 30 22.79 19.60 -47.81
CA ARG A 30 22.79 18.11 -47.83
C ARG A 30 23.82 17.52 -46.88
N GLN A 31 24.97 18.15 -46.70
CA GLN A 31 25.96 17.72 -45.72
C GLN A 31 25.43 17.87 -44.30
N GLU A 32 24.73 18.93 -44.01
CA GLU A 32 24.11 19.13 -42.69
C GLU A 32 22.97 18.13 -42.43
N GLU A 33 22.13 17.86 -43.44
CA GLU A 33 21.10 16.83 -43.36
C GLU A 33 21.70 15.46 -43.13
N LEU A 34 22.72 15.06 -43.87
CA LEU A 34 23.42 13.80 -43.68
C LEU A 34 24.01 13.68 -42.27
N ASN A 35 24.64 14.75 -41.77
CA ASN A 35 25.19 14.76 -40.43
C ASN A 35 24.09 14.56 -39.38
N ARG A 36 22.90 15.15 -39.54
CA ARG A 36 21.75 14.96 -38.65
C ARG A 36 21.24 13.53 -38.69
N LEU A 37 21.11 12.94 -39.89
CA LEU A 37 20.67 11.53 -40.04
C LEU A 37 21.66 10.54 -39.42
N VAL A 38 22.97 10.75 -39.65
CA VAL A 38 24.02 9.92 -39.03
C VAL A 38 24.00 10.04 -37.52
N ALA A 39 23.82 11.24 -36.96
CA ALA A 39 23.70 11.46 -35.52
C ALA A 39 22.44 10.77 -34.94
N ALA A 40 21.31 10.88 -35.63
CA ALA A 40 20.06 10.19 -35.21
C ALA A 40 20.22 8.69 -35.27
N LYS A 41 20.80 8.12 -36.32
CA LYS A 41 21.09 6.67 -36.42
C LYS A 41 21.95 6.22 -35.26
N LYS A 42 23.05 6.90 -34.96
CA LYS A 42 23.96 6.55 -33.87
C LYS A 42 23.26 6.60 -32.48
N ALA A 43 22.40 7.60 -32.27
CA ALA A 43 21.62 7.71 -31.05
C ALA A 43 20.60 6.55 -30.89
N LEU A 44 19.98 6.10 -31.99
CA LEU A 44 19.06 4.96 -31.99
C LEU A 44 19.79 3.61 -31.78
N GLU A 45 21.00 3.46 -32.36
CA GLU A 45 21.85 2.28 -32.16
C GLU A 45 22.25 2.15 -30.68
N ASP A 46 22.70 3.26 -30.05
CA ASP A 46 23.03 3.30 -28.63
C ASP A 46 21.78 3.00 -27.75
N LEU A 47 20.64 3.59 -28.09
CA LEU A 47 19.37 3.31 -27.38
C LEU A 47 18.98 1.85 -27.52
N ARG A 48 19.06 1.27 -28.74
CA ARG A 48 18.77 -0.16 -28.93
C ARG A 48 19.69 -1.04 -28.10
N TRP A 49 21.00 -0.74 -28.09
CA TRP A 49 21.96 -1.48 -27.29
C TRP A 49 21.60 -1.43 -25.80
N ARG A 50 21.25 -0.26 -25.26
CA ARG A 50 20.83 -0.12 -23.85
C ARG A 50 19.59 -0.95 -23.52
N TYR A 51 18.65 -1.08 -24.44
CA TYR A 51 17.41 -1.83 -24.23
C TYR A 51 17.58 -3.33 -24.34
N VAL A 52 18.46 -3.81 -25.22
CA VAL A 52 18.58 -5.24 -25.58
C VAL A 52 19.75 -5.91 -24.87
N GLU A 53 20.85 -5.22 -24.68
CA GLU A 53 22.10 -5.74 -24.16
C GLU A 53 22.51 -5.04 -22.86
N GLY A 54 22.77 -3.72 -22.93
CA GLY A 54 23.22 -2.92 -21.80
C GLY A 54 24.57 -3.36 -21.19
N PRO A 55 25.04 -2.68 -20.12
CA PRO A 55 26.32 -3.03 -19.49
C PRO A 55 26.33 -4.43 -18.86
N GLY A 56 25.16 -4.95 -18.46
CA GLY A 56 25.00 -6.27 -17.82
C GLY A 56 24.66 -7.41 -18.79
N GLY A 57 24.53 -7.13 -20.09
CA GLY A 57 24.11 -8.13 -21.09
C GLY A 57 22.65 -8.58 -21.00
N GLN A 58 21.84 -7.96 -20.13
CA GLN A 58 20.44 -8.34 -19.90
C GLN A 58 19.42 -7.27 -20.36
N GLY A 59 19.91 -6.22 -20.97
CA GLY A 59 19.09 -5.09 -21.41
C GLY A 59 18.64 -4.20 -20.26
N ARG A 60 17.48 -3.53 -20.44
CA ARG A 60 16.92 -2.64 -19.44
C ARG A 60 16.27 -3.41 -18.28
N ALA A 61 16.34 -2.85 -17.09
CA ALA A 61 15.53 -3.32 -15.97
C ALA A 61 14.02 -3.07 -16.21
N ASN A 62 13.18 -3.99 -15.73
CA ASN A 62 11.72 -3.86 -15.83
C ASN A 62 11.11 -3.05 -14.69
N MET A 63 11.80 -2.87 -13.57
CA MET A 63 11.42 -2.01 -12.46
C MET A 63 12.65 -1.63 -11.64
N GLY A 64 12.53 -0.61 -10.80
CA GLY A 64 13.52 -0.25 -9.78
C GLY A 64 12.91 -0.32 -8.39
N ILE A 65 13.67 -0.84 -7.41
CA ILE A 65 13.20 -1.03 -6.03
C ILE A 65 14.13 -0.30 -5.08
N SER A 66 13.54 0.51 -4.20
CA SER A 66 14.18 1.10 -3.03
C SER A 66 13.54 0.52 -1.78
N ASN A 67 14.35 -0.06 -0.88
CA ASN A 67 13.87 -0.72 0.32
C ASN A 67 14.40 -0.05 1.57
N SER A 68 13.51 0.22 2.53
CA SER A 68 13.87 0.59 3.89
C SER A 68 14.23 -0.68 4.67
N THR A 69 15.38 -0.69 5.33
CA THR A 69 15.90 -1.86 6.04
C THR A 69 14.90 -2.38 7.08
N GLY A 70 14.68 -3.67 7.07
CA GLY A 70 13.77 -4.40 7.95
C GLY A 70 13.69 -5.87 7.54
N CYS A 71 12.60 -6.57 7.88
CA CYS A 71 12.36 -7.95 7.43
C CYS A 71 12.38 -8.07 5.91
N SER A 72 11.93 -7.06 5.18
CA SER A 72 11.99 -7.01 3.72
C SER A 72 13.42 -7.08 3.16
N SER A 73 14.43 -6.62 3.90
CA SER A 73 15.84 -6.76 3.53
C SER A 73 16.33 -8.19 3.61
N VAL A 74 15.79 -8.97 4.55
CA VAL A 74 16.21 -10.35 4.79
C VAL A 74 15.71 -11.27 3.68
N TRP A 75 14.41 -11.22 3.37
CA TRP A 75 13.84 -12.15 2.39
C TRP A 75 14.04 -11.72 0.93
N ALA A 76 14.31 -10.45 0.67
CA ALA A 76 14.23 -9.93 -0.70
C ALA A 76 15.51 -9.31 -1.24
N SER A 77 16.45 -8.86 -0.41
CA SER A 77 17.55 -8.05 -0.89
C SER A 77 18.93 -8.37 -0.31
N THR A 78 19.07 -9.52 0.33
CA THR A 78 20.37 -9.95 0.90
C THR A 78 21.29 -10.39 -0.21
N TYR A 79 22.30 -9.56 -0.52
CA TYR A 79 23.35 -9.92 -1.46
C TYR A 79 24.18 -11.11 -0.92
N PRO A 80 24.55 -12.10 -1.75
CA PRO A 80 24.36 -12.20 -3.21
C PRO A 80 23.05 -12.92 -3.61
N TYR A 81 22.16 -13.16 -2.68
CA TYR A 81 20.97 -14.01 -2.85
C TYR A 81 19.71 -13.26 -3.29
N ASN A 82 19.86 -12.02 -3.78
CA ASN A 82 18.72 -11.28 -4.33
C ASN A 82 18.09 -12.09 -5.50
N PRO A 83 16.87 -12.61 -5.33
CA PRO A 83 16.22 -13.43 -6.36
C PRO A 83 15.64 -12.59 -7.51
N TYR A 84 15.66 -11.27 -7.40
CA TYR A 84 15.03 -10.38 -8.37
C TYR A 84 16.02 -9.91 -9.43
N PRO A 85 15.65 -9.98 -10.71
CA PRO A 85 16.48 -9.48 -11.82
C PRO A 85 16.39 -7.95 -11.98
N TYR A 86 16.05 -7.23 -10.92
CA TYR A 86 15.85 -5.78 -10.93
C TYR A 86 16.87 -5.08 -10.05
N PRO A 87 17.23 -3.82 -10.33
CA PRO A 87 17.96 -2.98 -9.42
C PRO A 87 17.25 -2.85 -8.07
N TRP A 88 17.94 -3.24 -7.01
CA TRP A 88 17.44 -3.19 -5.64
C TRP A 88 18.42 -2.41 -4.77
N VAL A 89 17.93 -1.34 -4.13
CA VAL A 89 18.72 -0.50 -3.23
C VAL A 89 18.17 -0.66 -1.81
N ASN A 90 18.98 -1.15 -0.90
CA ASN A 90 18.71 -1.19 0.52
C ASN A 90 19.24 0.06 1.20
N HIS A 91 18.41 0.75 1.98
CA HIS A 91 18.83 1.95 2.69
C HIS A 91 18.60 1.84 4.20
N LEU A 92 19.67 2.06 4.97
CA LEU A 92 19.66 1.86 6.44
C LEU A 92 18.91 2.94 7.22
N PHE A 93 18.75 4.14 6.64
CA PHE A 93 18.18 5.30 7.33
C PHE A 93 16.68 5.46 7.13
N GLN A 94 16.00 4.44 6.62
CA GLN A 94 14.54 4.41 6.43
C GLN A 94 13.99 5.51 5.48
N ASP A 95 14.82 5.96 4.55
CA ASP A 95 14.49 7.02 3.59
C ASP A 95 14.25 6.49 2.16
N ALA A 96 13.83 5.23 2.03
CA ALA A 96 13.50 4.62 0.74
C ALA A 96 12.57 5.49 -0.15
N PRO A 97 11.56 6.21 0.38
CA PRO A 97 10.77 7.13 -0.43
C PRO A 97 11.60 8.25 -1.09
N SER A 98 12.58 8.83 -0.38
CA SER A 98 13.46 9.86 -0.95
C SER A 98 14.42 9.30 -1.98
N VAL A 99 14.97 8.11 -1.74
CA VAL A 99 15.79 7.39 -2.71
C VAL A 99 14.98 7.06 -3.97
N ALA A 100 13.74 6.62 -3.83
CA ALA A 100 12.82 6.36 -4.94
C ALA A 100 12.56 7.62 -5.79
N ILE A 101 12.39 8.79 -5.16
CA ILE A 101 12.27 10.07 -5.88
C ILE A 101 13.53 10.34 -6.71
N GLY A 102 14.72 10.15 -6.12
CA GLY A 102 15.99 10.35 -6.83
C GLY A 102 16.17 9.40 -8.02
N ILE A 103 15.83 8.11 -7.84
CA ILE A 103 15.84 7.11 -8.90
C ILE A 103 14.85 7.50 -10.02
N PHE A 104 13.63 7.88 -9.66
CA PHE A 104 12.60 8.31 -10.60
C PHE A 104 13.09 9.49 -11.46
N GLU A 105 13.59 10.55 -10.83
CA GLU A 105 14.08 11.74 -11.55
C GLU A 105 15.23 11.41 -12.50
N GLY A 106 16.22 10.66 -12.04
CA GLY A 106 17.35 10.26 -12.86
C GLY A 106 16.93 9.36 -14.03
N HIS A 107 15.99 8.46 -13.78
CA HIS A 107 15.46 7.53 -14.79
C HIS A 107 14.64 8.28 -15.84
N MET A 108 13.70 9.13 -15.43
CA MET A 108 12.82 9.87 -16.35
C MET A 108 13.60 10.85 -17.25
N ARG A 109 14.71 11.43 -16.77
CA ARG A 109 15.62 12.21 -17.62
C ARG A 109 16.23 11.36 -18.74
N LYS A 110 16.70 10.16 -18.41
CA LYS A 110 17.24 9.23 -19.43
C LYS A 110 16.18 8.75 -20.41
N MET A 111 14.95 8.55 -19.96
CA MET A 111 13.82 8.22 -20.84
C MET A 111 13.46 9.40 -21.74
N ALA A 112 13.48 10.63 -21.23
CA ALA A 112 13.28 11.83 -22.06
C ALA A 112 14.34 11.95 -23.16
N ASP A 113 15.62 11.71 -22.85
CA ASP A 113 16.69 11.70 -23.85
C ASP A 113 16.47 10.61 -24.93
N ALA A 114 16.01 9.42 -24.50
CA ALA A 114 15.66 8.34 -25.41
C ALA A 114 14.51 8.73 -26.35
N PHE A 115 13.41 9.27 -25.78
CA PHE A 115 12.25 9.68 -26.58
C PHE A 115 12.52 10.87 -27.48
N ARG A 116 13.38 11.82 -27.06
CA ARG A 116 13.88 12.89 -27.95
C ARG A 116 14.54 12.31 -29.20
N SER A 117 15.41 11.32 -29.00
CA SER A 117 16.11 10.66 -30.12
C SER A 117 15.11 9.95 -31.04
N VAL A 118 14.12 9.28 -30.51
CA VAL A 118 13.07 8.59 -31.30
C VAL A 118 12.18 9.59 -32.04
N ARG A 119 11.70 10.65 -31.36
CA ARG A 119 10.86 11.68 -31.97
C ARG A 119 11.59 12.43 -33.06
N ARG A 120 12.85 12.84 -32.81
CA ARG A 120 13.70 13.48 -33.81
C ARG A 120 13.92 12.60 -35.04
N ALA A 121 14.23 11.32 -34.85
CA ALA A 121 14.41 10.39 -35.94
C ALA A 121 13.14 10.21 -36.78
N ARG A 122 11.95 10.19 -36.16
CA ARG A 122 10.67 10.13 -36.86
C ARG A 122 10.46 11.37 -37.74
N LEU A 123 10.68 12.57 -37.19
CA LEU A 123 10.55 13.84 -37.92
C LEU A 123 11.51 13.89 -39.10
N LEU A 124 12.75 13.43 -38.92
CA LEU A 124 13.74 13.37 -40.01
C LEU A 124 13.34 12.38 -41.11
N THR A 125 12.81 11.22 -40.75
CA THR A 125 12.41 10.20 -41.73
C THR A 125 11.10 10.49 -42.43
N SER A 126 10.17 11.24 -41.79
CA SER A 126 8.94 11.72 -42.44
C SER A 126 9.14 12.96 -43.32
N GLY A 127 10.33 13.60 -43.27
CA GLY A 127 10.59 14.84 -43.96
C GLY A 127 9.93 16.09 -43.34
N GLU A 128 9.37 15.95 -42.13
CA GLU A 128 8.67 17.01 -41.39
C GLU A 128 9.59 17.81 -40.45
N TYR A 129 10.87 17.43 -40.37
CA TYR A 129 11.79 18.07 -39.44
C TYR A 129 12.08 19.53 -39.78
N ASP A 130 11.72 20.41 -38.83
CA ASP A 130 12.10 21.85 -38.85
C ASP A 130 12.87 22.15 -37.56
N GLY A 131 14.17 22.42 -37.65
CA GLY A 131 15.02 22.61 -36.49
C GLY A 131 14.58 23.75 -35.55
N PRO A 132 14.35 24.98 -36.09
CA PRO A 132 13.82 26.11 -35.33
C PRO A 132 12.53 25.84 -34.55
N VAL A 133 11.65 24.98 -35.06
CA VAL A 133 10.37 24.63 -34.44
C VAL A 133 10.54 23.47 -33.46
N HIS A 134 11.10 22.35 -33.92
CA HIS A 134 11.07 21.10 -33.17
C HIS A 134 12.16 20.96 -32.09
N GLU A 135 13.36 21.59 -32.29
CA GLU A 135 14.41 21.46 -31.27
C GLU A 135 14.07 22.10 -29.92
N PRO A 136 13.42 23.28 -29.85
CA PRO A 136 12.94 23.82 -28.58
C PRO A 136 11.91 22.89 -27.89
N GLU A 137 10.97 22.31 -28.64
CA GLU A 137 9.98 21.38 -28.13
C GLU A 137 10.61 20.10 -27.58
N LEU A 138 11.54 19.53 -28.36
CA LEU A 138 12.27 18.34 -27.95
C LEU A 138 13.15 18.61 -26.72
N ALA A 139 13.74 19.80 -26.61
CA ALA A 139 14.56 20.16 -25.45
C ALA A 139 13.76 20.23 -24.15
N MET A 140 12.49 20.64 -24.23
CA MET A 140 11.58 20.76 -23.05
C MET A 140 10.89 19.44 -22.70
N LEU A 141 11.12 18.37 -23.47
CA LEU A 141 10.49 17.07 -23.21
C LEU A 141 10.88 16.53 -21.82
N ASP A 142 9.88 16.33 -21.00
CA ASP A 142 9.97 15.67 -19.68
C ASP A 142 8.90 14.58 -19.53
N TRP A 143 8.88 13.88 -18.40
CA TRP A 143 7.95 12.78 -18.15
C TRP A 143 6.47 13.18 -18.15
N GLN A 144 6.14 14.44 -17.85
CA GLN A 144 4.77 14.94 -17.83
C GLN A 144 4.22 15.15 -19.26
N SER A 145 5.12 15.26 -20.24
CA SER A 145 4.80 15.42 -21.65
C SER A 145 4.97 14.14 -22.48
N PHE A 146 5.21 13.00 -21.82
CA PHE A 146 5.22 11.71 -22.49
C PHE A 146 3.82 11.32 -22.95
N THR A 147 3.72 10.66 -24.10
CA THR A 147 2.50 9.96 -24.50
C THR A 147 2.30 8.73 -23.60
N ASP A 148 1.06 8.23 -23.49
CA ASP A 148 0.76 7.00 -22.72
C ASP A 148 1.69 5.86 -23.13
N ARG A 149 1.89 5.65 -24.43
CA ARG A 149 2.80 4.62 -24.95
C ARG A 149 4.26 4.82 -24.55
N GLU A 150 4.73 6.06 -24.44
CA GLU A 150 6.07 6.37 -23.96
C GLU A 150 6.17 6.14 -22.45
N PHE A 151 5.14 6.53 -21.71
CA PHE A 151 5.09 6.31 -20.28
C PHE A 151 5.06 4.82 -19.94
N ASP A 152 4.31 3.99 -20.66
CA ASP A 152 4.26 2.53 -20.51
C ASP A 152 5.62 1.84 -20.76
N LEU A 153 6.53 2.50 -21.44
CA LEU A 153 7.90 2.01 -21.63
C LEU A 153 8.83 2.37 -20.46
N CYS A 154 8.40 3.22 -19.53
CA CYS A 154 9.19 3.60 -18.37
C CYS A 154 9.05 2.54 -17.28
N PRO A 155 10.15 1.95 -16.75
CA PRO A 155 10.06 1.03 -15.63
C PRO A 155 9.48 1.72 -14.39
N PRO A 156 8.52 1.10 -13.70
CA PRO A 156 7.98 1.63 -12.45
C PRO A 156 9.06 1.64 -11.37
N ILE A 157 9.00 2.63 -10.51
CA ILE A 157 9.83 2.73 -9.31
C ILE A 157 8.98 2.42 -8.10
N THR A 158 9.48 1.53 -7.24
CA THR A 158 8.78 1.09 -6.03
C THR A 158 9.65 1.33 -4.80
N ALA A 159 9.06 1.91 -3.76
CA ALA A 159 9.65 1.97 -2.42
C ALA A 159 8.95 0.94 -1.54
N ILE A 160 9.72 0.14 -0.80
CA ILE A 160 9.19 -0.89 0.10
C ILE A 160 9.70 -0.63 1.51
N GLY A 161 8.88 -0.85 2.52
CA GLY A 161 9.30 -0.82 3.92
C GLY A 161 8.20 -1.30 4.85
N GLY A 162 8.58 -1.54 6.11
CA GLY A 162 7.64 -1.80 7.19
C GLY A 162 6.93 -0.52 7.66
N ASP A 163 5.93 -0.71 8.47
CA ASP A 163 5.16 0.37 9.11
C ASP A 163 6.06 1.30 9.94
N GLY A 164 6.95 0.78 10.78
CA GLY A 164 7.90 1.62 11.54
C GLY A 164 8.81 2.44 10.63
N ALA A 165 9.23 1.90 9.49
CA ALA A 165 10.02 2.63 8.51
C ALA A 165 9.24 3.79 7.87
N MET A 166 7.96 3.58 7.56
CA MET A 166 7.17 4.52 6.76
C MET A 166 6.35 5.49 7.61
N LEU A 167 5.88 5.08 8.80
CA LEU A 167 5.04 5.91 9.66
C LEU A 167 5.83 6.63 10.77
N ASP A 168 7.03 6.16 11.10
CA ASP A 168 7.86 6.76 12.14
C ASP A 168 9.10 7.44 11.51
N ILE A 169 10.20 6.72 11.34
CA ILE A 169 11.49 7.31 10.96
C ILE A 169 11.43 7.95 9.56
N GLY A 170 10.80 7.29 8.59
CA GLY A 170 10.71 7.76 7.19
C GLY A 170 9.44 8.55 6.86
N PHE A 171 8.60 8.86 7.82
CA PHE A 171 7.29 9.47 7.58
C PHE A 171 7.35 10.78 6.79
N GLN A 172 8.26 11.68 7.13
CA GLN A 172 8.43 12.93 6.39
C GLN A 172 8.79 12.70 4.91
N ASN A 173 9.58 11.66 4.62
CA ASN A 173 10.00 11.31 3.27
C ASN A 173 8.83 10.71 2.48
N LEU A 174 8.01 9.87 3.12
CA LEU A 174 6.77 9.36 2.55
C LEU A 174 5.80 10.49 2.21
N SER A 175 5.53 11.39 3.15
CA SER A 175 4.65 12.55 2.93
C SER A 175 5.15 13.42 1.77
N ARG A 176 6.45 13.68 1.67
CA ARG A 176 7.06 14.41 0.55
C ARG A 176 6.85 13.68 -0.78
N LEU A 177 7.00 12.35 -0.81
CA LEU A 177 6.76 11.55 -2.02
C LEU A 177 5.32 11.70 -2.48
N LEU A 178 4.36 11.55 -1.58
CA LEU A 178 2.93 11.68 -1.90
C LEU A 178 2.57 13.07 -2.43
N ALA A 179 3.16 14.12 -1.83
CA ALA A 179 2.97 15.49 -2.26
C ALA A 179 3.65 15.82 -3.61
N SER A 180 4.59 14.98 -4.07
CA SER A 180 5.36 15.25 -5.29
C SER A 180 4.59 15.02 -6.58
N GLY A 181 3.46 14.33 -6.55
CA GLY A 181 2.68 13.95 -7.73
C GLY A 181 3.33 12.90 -8.63
N LYS A 182 4.52 12.37 -8.27
CA LYS A 182 5.25 11.40 -9.07
C LYS A 182 4.64 10.01 -8.96
N PRO A 183 4.46 9.27 -10.06
CA PRO A 183 3.88 7.93 -10.08
C PRO A 183 4.85 6.87 -9.53
N ILE A 184 5.23 7.03 -8.27
CA ILE A 184 6.06 6.10 -7.50
C ILE A 184 5.14 5.23 -6.63
N ARG A 185 5.41 3.93 -6.55
CA ARG A 185 4.64 2.96 -5.77
C ARG A 185 5.30 2.77 -4.42
N VAL A 186 4.53 2.93 -3.34
CA VAL A 186 5.01 2.67 -1.98
C VAL A 186 4.27 1.47 -1.43
N ILE A 187 5.00 0.43 -1.04
CA ILE A 187 4.45 -0.75 -0.40
C ILE A 187 4.85 -0.71 1.07
N VAL A 188 3.84 -0.67 1.93
CA VAL A 188 4.02 -0.70 3.39
C VAL A 188 3.54 -2.05 3.91
N LEU A 189 4.47 -2.80 4.50
CA LEU A 189 4.17 -4.05 5.20
C LEU A 189 3.83 -3.71 6.65
N ASP A 190 2.53 -3.59 6.92
CA ASP A 190 2.02 -3.10 8.20
C ASP A 190 1.91 -4.26 9.20
N THR A 191 2.94 -4.41 10.03
CA THR A 191 3.04 -5.41 11.11
C THR A 191 2.70 -4.83 12.48
N GLN A 192 2.39 -3.55 12.60
CA GLN A 192 2.05 -2.78 13.80
C GLN A 192 3.13 -2.82 14.91
N VAL A 193 4.37 -3.12 14.52
CA VAL A 193 5.51 -3.26 15.42
C VAL A 193 6.81 -3.21 14.64
N TYR A 194 7.93 -2.81 15.25
CA TYR A 194 9.25 -2.99 14.66
C TYR A 194 9.68 -4.47 14.70
N SER A 195 9.14 -5.28 13.79
CA SER A 195 9.26 -6.75 13.83
C SER A 195 10.70 -7.24 13.70
N ASN A 196 11.50 -6.65 12.78
CA ASN A 196 12.85 -7.14 12.50
C ASN A 196 13.83 -6.92 13.66
N THR A 197 13.62 -5.90 14.47
CA THR A 197 14.51 -5.56 15.59
C THR A 197 14.09 -6.20 16.91
N GLY A 198 12.99 -6.95 16.94
CA GLY A 198 12.53 -7.73 18.08
C GLY A 198 11.36 -7.13 18.85
N GLY A 199 10.46 -6.41 18.16
CA GLY A 199 9.16 -6.11 18.73
C GLY A 199 9.00 -4.77 19.46
N GLN A 200 9.75 -3.72 19.07
CA GLN A 200 9.56 -2.39 19.66
C GLN A 200 8.24 -1.77 19.23
N ALA A 201 7.62 -0.99 20.13
CA ALA A 201 6.41 -0.24 19.83
C ALA A 201 6.63 0.76 18.68
N CYS A 202 5.65 0.88 17.81
CA CYS A 202 5.60 1.85 16.72
C CYS A 202 4.26 2.59 16.70
N THR A 203 4.16 3.68 15.94
CA THR A 203 2.93 4.47 15.90
C THR A 203 1.78 3.78 15.17
N SER A 204 2.04 2.75 14.37
CA SER A 204 1.01 1.89 13.75
C SER A 204 0.43 0.84 14.70
N GLY A 205 1.04 0.61 15.87
CA GLY A 205 0.54 -0.32 16.88
C GLY A 205 -0.79 0.12 17.48
N PHE A 206 -1.56 -0.84 17.93
CA PHE A 206 -2.88 -0.61 18.54
C PHE A 206 -2.77 -0.27 20.02
N THR A 207 -3.77 0.44 20.56
CA THR A 207 -3.94 0.67 21.99
C THR A 207 -4.03 -0.66 22.73
N GLY A 208 -3.37 -0.79 23.86
CA GLY A 208 -3.28 -2.03 24.65
C GLY A 208 -2.26 -3.05 24.12
N GLN A 209 -1.71 -2.89 22.92
CA GLN A 209 -0.71 -3.81 22.39
C GLN A 209 0.53 -3.86 23.29
N VAL A 210 0.88 -5.06 23.72
CA VAL A 210 2.10 -5.30 24.53
C VAL A 210 3.27 -5.56 23.59
N SER A 211 4.35 -4.78 23.76
CA SER A 211 5.56 -4.88 22.97
C SER A 211 6.73 -4.32 23.78
N ASP A 212 7.96 -4.39 23.26
CA ASP A 212 9.08 -3.68 23.84
C ASP A 212 8.80 -2.17 23.88
N MET A 213 9.08 -1.52 25.00
CA MET A 213 8.75 -0.13 25.31
C MET A 213 7.25 0.18 25.50
N ALA A 214 6.39 -0.83 25.43
CA ALA A 214 4.98 -0.76 25.75
C ALA A 214 4.59 -1.97 26.62
N ALA A 215 5.23 -2.07 27.80
CA ALA A 215 5.12 -3.23 28.67
C ALA A 215 3.77 -3.30 29.40
N TYR A 216 3.41 -4.50 29.82
CA TYR A 216 2.25 -4.72 30.67
C TYR A 216 2.67 -4.92 32.12
N GLY A 217 2.25 -4.02 33.02
CA GLY A 217 2.61 -4.03 34.42
C GLY A 217 1.62 -3.27 35.30
N LYS A 218 2.05 -2.82 36.47
CA LYS A 218 1.16 -2.08 37.40
C LYS A 218 0.85 -0.64 36.97
N ALA A 219 1.76 -0.01 36.23
CA ALA A 219 1.66 1.40 35.85
C ALA A 219 1.32 1.61 34.37
N GLN A 220 1.49 0.58 33.54
CA GLN A 220 1.25 0.63 32.10
C GLN A 220 0.66 -0.70 31.64
N HIS A 221 -0.34 -0.66 30.79
CA HIS A 221 -1.03 -1.84 30.29
C HIS A 221 -0.93 -1.96 28.76
N GLY A 222 0.29 -1.98 28.23
CA GLY A 222 0.58 -1.95 26.81
C GLY A 222 0.68 -0.52 26.27
N LYS A 223 0.55 -0.36 24.96
CA LYS A 223 0.60 0.94 24.28
C LYS A 223 -0.61 1.80 24.66
N GLU A 224 -0.37 3.05 25.02
CA GLU A 224 -1.41 3.99 25.46
C GLU A 224 -1.96 4.84 24.30
N GLU A 225 -1.12 5.17 23.31
CA GLU A 225 -1.50 6.02 22.21
C GLU A 225 -2.36 5.27 21.18
N THR A 226 -3.24 6.01 20.55
CA THR A 226 -4.02 5.51 19.41
C THR A 226 -3.13 5.22 18.20
N ARG A 227 -3.62 4.38 17.29
CA ARG A 227 -2.95 4.03 16.06
C ARG A 227 -2.87 5.22 15.10
N LYS A 228 -1.72 5.40 14.43
CA LYS A 228 -1.58 6.32 13.30
C LYS A 228 -2.16 5.67 12.04
N GLU A 229 -3.18 6.26 11.45
CA GLU A 229 -3.88 5.74 10.28
C GLU A 229 -3.22 6.21 8.98
N LEU A 230 -2.35 5.37 8.41
CA LEU A 230 -1.60 5.69 7.20
C LEU A 230 -2.51 6.03 6.02
N SER A 231 -3.59 5.27 5.84
CA SER A 231 -4.47 5.46 4.70
C SER A 231 -5.19 6.81 4.74
N LEU A 232 -5.67 7.27 5.91
CA LEU A 232 -6.25 8.61 6.05
C LEU A 232 -5.23 9.71 5.77
N ILE A 233 -4.00 9.54 6.26
CA ILE A 233 -2.90 10.49 6.01
C ILE A 233 -2.58 10.56 4.51
N ALA A 234 -2.56 9.41 3.82
CA ALA A 234 -2.33 9.37 2.38
C ALA A 234 -3.48 10.00 1.60
N ILE A 235 -4.73 9.76 1.98
CA ILE A 235 -5.93 10.39 1.40
C ILE A 235 -5.88 11.92 1.58
N ALA A 236 -5.39 12.41 2.73
CA ALA A 236 -5.24 13.84 2.99
C ALA A 236 -4.27 14.55 2.01
N HIS A 237 -3.40 13.84 1.30
CA HIS A 237 -2.63 14.38 0.18
C HIS A 237 -3.47 14.57 -1.10
N ARG A 238 -4.70 14.10 -1.15
CA ARG A 238 -5.71 14.24 -2.20
C ARG A 238 -5.36 13.62 -3.56
N GLY A 239 -4.12 13.69 -3.98
CA GLY A 239 -3.65 13.22 -5.30
C GLY A 239 -2.97 11.85 -5.28
N ALA A 240 -3.01 11.10 -4.20
CA ALA A 240 -2.43 9.77 -4.09
C ALA A 240 -3.49 8.68 -4.24
N PHE A 241 -3.19 7.62 -5.00
CA PHE A 241 -3.97 6.39 -4.96
C PHE A 241 -3.62 5.62 -3.68
N VAL A 242 -4.63 5.12 -2.96
CA VAL A 242 -4.43 4.40 -1.70
C VAL A 242 -5.20 3.08 -1.72
N LEU A 243 -4.49 2.01 -1.42
CA LEU A 243 -5.05 0.69 -1.13
C LEU A 243 -4.70 0.32 0.30
N GLN A 244 -5.69 -0.01 1.12
CA GLN A 244 -5.52 -0.70 2.39
C GLN A 244 -6.16 -2.08 2.28
N SER A 245 -5.38 -3.15 2.47
CA SER A 245 -5.81 -4.51 2.22
C SER A 245 -4.97 -5.55 2.97
N SER A 246 -5.31 -6.81 2.83
CA SER A 246 -4.51 -7.94 3.35
C SER A 246 -4.76 -9.21 2.55
N GLN A 247 -4.05 -10.27 2.91
CA GLN A 247 -4.28 -11.62 2.35
C GLN A 247 -5.66 -12.22 2.68
N ALA A 248 -6.45 -11.60 3.55
CA ALA A 248 -7.81 -12.04 3.86
C ALA A 248 -8.73 -12.05 2.63
N SER A 249 -8.50 -11.16 1.66
CA SER A 249 -9.18 -11.15 0.36
C SER A 249 -8.18 -10.96 -0.78
N ALA A 250 -7.83 -12.06 -1.42
CA ALA A 250 -6.92 -12.06 -2.57
C ALA A 250 -7.49 -11.22 -3.73
N SER A 251 -8.78 -11.27 -3.98
CA SER A 251 -9.44 -10.51 -5.05
C SER A 251 -9.36 -9.00 -4.81
N HIS A 252 -9.63 -8.53 -3.60
CA HIS A 252 -9.52 -7.12 -3.23
C HIS A 252 -8.05 -6.64 -3.32
N MET A 253 -7.12 -7.41 -2.75
CA MET A 253 -5.71 -7.05 -2.74
C MET A 253 -5.13 -7.01 -4.17
N ILE A 254 -5.31 -8.06 -4.96
CA ILE A 254 -4.76 -8.14 -6.33
C ILE A 254 -5.41 -7.08 -7.23
N GLY A 255 -6.75 -6.95 -7.17
CA GLY A 255 -7.48 -5.95 -7.96
C GLY A 255 -7.03 -4.53 -7.63
N GLY A 256 -6.89 -4.19 -6.34
CA GLY A 256 -6.41 -2.90 -5.88
C GLY A 256 -4.95 -2.62 -6.25
N VAL A 257 -4.08 -3.63 -6.16
CA VAL A 257 -2.67 -3.52 -6.60
C VAL A 257 -2.58 -3.24 -8.10
N ILE A 258 -3.34 -3.97 -8.93
CA ILE A 258 -3.35 -3.75 -10.39
C ILE A 258 -3.79 -2.31 -10.70
N ARG A 259 -4.88 -1.82 -10.09
CA ARG A 259 -5.35 -0.44 -10.25
C ARG A 259 -4.28 0.57 -9.85
N GLY A 260 -3.66 0.39 -8.70
CA GLY A 260 -2.61 1.28 -8.22
C GLY A 260 -1.33 1.25 -9.07
N LEU A 261 -0.98 0.10 -9.65
CA LEU A 261 0.15 0.01 -10.60
C LEU A 261 -0.13 0.75 -11.91
N GLN A 262 -1.38 0.81 -12.34
CA GLN A 262 -1.81 1.54 -13.54
C GLN A 262 -2.03 3.03 -13.30
N SER A 263 -2.21 3.45 -12.05
CA SER A 263 -2.45 4.85 -11.72
C SER A 263 -1.28 5.75 -12.12
N PRO A 264 -1.51 6.91 -12.75
CA PRO A 264 -0.46 7.89 -13.05
C PRO A 264 -0.03 8.73 -11.83
N ARG A 265 -0.47 8.36 -10.63
CA ARG A 265 -0.31 9.09 -9.39
C ARG A 265 0.65 8.40 -8.41
N PRO A 266 1.20 9.11 -7.40
CA PRO A 266 1.81 8.45 -6.27
C PRO A 266 0.84 7.44 -5.67
N THR A 267 1.33 6.26 -5.30
CA THR A 267 0.46 5.16 -4.85
C THR A 267 0.98 4.61 -3.54
N VAL A 268 0.07 4.37 -2.58
CA VAL A 268 0.36 3.67 -1.33
C VAL A 268 -0.44 2.37 -1.28
N PHE A 269 0.27 1.28 -1.07
CA PHE A 269 -0.28 -0.02 -0.71
C PHE A 269 0.01 -0.28 0.76
N ASN A 270 -0.97 -0.07 1.63
CA ASN A 270 -0.90 -0.37 3.06
C ASN A 270 -1.42 -1.79 3.29
N ILE A 271 -0.52 -2.74 3.48
CA ILE A 271 -0.84 -4.16 3.52
C ILE A 271 -0.66 -4.69 4.94
N TYR A 272 -1.78 -5.04 5.60
CA TYR A 272 -1.72 -5.73 6.89
C TYR A 272 -0.98 -7.06 6.73
N THR A 273 0.08 -7.20 7.51
CA THR A 273 1.00 -8.33 7.41
C THR A 273 1.15 -8.97 8.80
N PRO A 274 0.35 -10.00 9.12
CA PRO A 274 0.50 -10.71 10.39
C PRO A 274 1.93 -11.23 10.54
N CYS A 275 2.58 -10.86 11.63
CA CYS A 275 3.91 -11.35 11.99
C CYS A 275 3.77 -12.49 13.02
N PRO A 276 3.99 -13.76 12.66
CA PRO A 276 3.80 -14.87 13.61
C PRO A 276 4.57 -14.68 14.91
N VAL A 277 5.80 -14.21 14.84
CA VAL A 277 6.66 -14.01 16.02
C VAL A 277 6.13 -12.93 16.93
N GLU A 278 5.93 -11.70 16.40
CA GLU A 278 5.61 -10.53 17.22
C GLU A 278 4.12 -10.45 17.59
N HIS A 279 3.25 -11.04 16.77
CA HIS A 279 1.83 -11.17 17.11
C HIS A 279 1.57 -12.41 18.00
N GLY A 280 2.55 -13.29 18.17
CA GLY A 280 2.40 -14.53 18.95
C GLY A 280 1.39 -15.49 18.35
N LEU A 281 1.47 -15.69 17.03
CA LEU A 281 0.60 -16.54 16.23
C LEU A 281 1.33 -17.82 15.81
N ALA A 282 0.60 -18.92 15.63
CA ALA A 282 1.10 -20.06 14.88
C ALA A 282 1.26 -19.69 13.39
N ASP A 283 2.27 -20.24 12.71
CA ASP A 283 2.59 -19.86 11.32
C ASP A 283 1.39 -20.07 10.37
N GLU A 284 0.66 -21.16 10.53
CA GLU A 284 -0.54 -21.47 9.74
C GLU A 284 -1.74 -20.57 10.06
N TRP A 285 -1.69 -19.81 11.14
CA TRP A 285 -2.81 -18.96 11.59
C TRP A 285 -2.83 -17.59 10.91
N ALA A 286 -1.75 -17.16 10.25
CA ALA A 286 -1.65 -15.84 9.65
C ALA A 286 -2.81 -15.46 8.69
N PRO A 287 -3.35 -16.35 7.84
CA PRO A 287 -4.53 -16.04 7.02
C PRO A 287 -5.80 -15.78 7.86
N ASN A 288 -6.00 -16.55 8.94
CA ASN A 288 -7.14 -16.35 9.85
C ASN A 288 -6.99 -15.05 10.64
N ALA A 289 -5.80 -14.73 11.15
CA ALA A 289 -5.53 -13.46 11.82
C ALA A 289 -5.84 -12.25 10.90
N ALA A 290 -5.47 -12.34 9.63
CA ALA A 290 -5.79 -11.31 8.64
C ALA A 290 -7.32 -11.19 8.41
N ARG A 291 -8.05 -12.32 8.35
CA ARG A 291 -9.50 -12.34 8.21
C ARG A 291 -10.18 -11.75 9.43
N PHE A 292 -9.80 -12.17 10.63
CA PHE A 292 -10.33 -11.61 11.88
C PHE A 292 -10.04 -10.11 12.02
N ALA A 293 -8.86 -9.63 11.62
CA ALA A 293 -8.54 -8.20 11.62
C ALA A 293 -9.46 -7.39 10.70
N LEU A 294 -9.87 -7.95 9.55
CA LEU A 294 -10.85 -7.34 8.65
C LEU A 294 -12.26 -7.33 9.27
N GLU A 295 -12.73 -8.50 9.68
CA GLU A 295 -14.10 -8.70 10.19
C GLU A 295 -14.36 -7.91 11.48
N SER A 296 -13.39 -7.86 12.38
CA SER A 296 -13.46 -7.11 13.65
C SER A 296 -13.29 -5.59 13.52
N ARG A 297 -13.10 -5.07 12.32
CA ARG A 297 -12.76 -3.67 12.04
C ARG A 297 -11.39 -3.21 12.60
N ALA A 298 -10.56 -4.12 13.09
CA ALA A 298 -9.20 -3.77 13.48
C ALA A 298 -8.40 -3.23 12.28
N PHE A 299 -8.59 -3.81 11.10
CA PHE A 299 -7.96 -3.35 9.86
C PHE A 299 -8.95 -3.41 8.69
N PRO A 300 -9.88 -2.45 8.59
CA PRO A 300 -10.85 -2.39 7.50
C PRO A 300 -10.16 -2.13 6.16
N PHE A 301 -10.74 -2.65 5.07
CA PHE A 301 -10.24 -2.46 3.72
C PHE A 301 -10.77 -1.16 3.11
N LEU A 302 -9.96 -0.58 2.23
CA LEU A 302 -10.38 0.56 1.43
C LEU A 302 -9.56 0.65 0.13
N ILE A 303 -10.17 1.26 -0.89
CA ILE A 303 -9.49 1.77 -2.07
C ILE A 303 -9.88 3.23 -2.23
N TYR A 304 -8.91 4.12 -2.30
CA TYR A 304 -9.12 5.51 -2.64
C TYR A 304 -8.45 5.80 -3.99
N ASP A 305 -9.28 6.14 -4.97
CA ASP A 305 -8.83 6.47 -6.32
C ASP A 305 -9.23 7.92 -6.65
N PRO A 306 -8.29 8.87 -6.62
CA PRO A 306 -8.58 10.29 -6.80
C PRO A 306 -9.07 10.65 -8.22
N ASP A 307 -9.03 9.70 -9.17
CA ASP A 307 -9.54 9.90 -10.52
C ASP A 307 -11.00 9.42 -10.68
N SER A 308 -11.61 8.84 -9.63
CA SER A 308 -12.99 8.35 -9.67
C SER A 308 -14.04 9.46 -9.59
N GLY A 309 -13.71 10.63 -9.03
CA GLY A 309 -14.68 11.74 -8.94
C GLY A 309 -14.15 12.96 -8.21
N PRO A 310 -14.97 14.02 -8.08
CA PRO A 310 -14.56 15.29 -7.51
C PRO A 310 -14.52 15.34 -5.97
N THR A 311 -15.22 14.42 -5.29
CA THR A 311 -15.31 14.39 -3.82
C THR A 311 -14.58 13.17 -3.25
N ILE A 312 -14.25 13.21 -1.96
CA ILE A 312 -13.67 12.04 -1.28
C ILE A 312 -14.65 10.86 -1.33
N ALA A 313 -15.94 11.12 -1.20
CA ALA A 313 -16.98 10.09 -1.26
C ALA A 313 -17.04 9.37 -2.61
N ASP A 314 -16.82 10.10 -3.72
CA ASP A 314 -16.77 9.49 -5.06
C ASP A 314 -15.52 8.61 -5.26
N CYS A 315 -14.47 8.89 -4.49
CA CYS A 315 -13.15 8.27 -4.63
C CYS A 315 -12.91 7.11 -3.68
N LEU A 316 -13.66 7.00 -2.57
CA LEU A 316 -13.42 6.05 -1.50
C LEU A 316 -14.37 4.85 -1.59
N ASP A 317 -13.82 3.68 -1.84
CA ASP A 317 -14.53 2.41 -1.92
C ASP A 317 -14.24 1.55 -0.68
N LEU A 318 -15.30 1.16 0.04
CA LEU A 318 -15.27 0.28 1.22
C LEU A 318 -15.88 -1.11 0.94
N SER A 319 -16.23 -1.43 -0.29
CA SER A 319 -16.94 -2.66 -0.66
C SER A 319 -16.16 -3.95 -0.36
N GLY A 320 -14.86 -3.85 -0.08
CA GLY A 320 -14.04 -4.98 0.34
C GLY A 320 -14.30 -5.50 1.75
N ASN A 321 -15.14 -4.80 2.54
CA ASN A 321 -15.47 -5.17 3.92
C ASN A 321 -16.79 -5.95 3.98
N PRO A 322 -16.92 -6.99 4.83
CA PRO A 322 -18.20 -7.63 5.07
C PRO A 322 -19.13 -6.71 5.86
N SER A 323 -20.46 -6.84 5.65
CA SER A 323 -21.50 -6.11 6.40
C SER A 323 -21.19 -4.63 6.62
N VAL A 324 -21.03 -3.88 5.52
CA VAL A 324 -20.55 -2.47 5.56
C VAL A 324 -21.47 -1.57 6.39
N GLU A 325 -22.76 -1.85 6.43
CA GLU A 325 -23.75 -1.08 7.18
C GLU A 325 -23.58 -1.26 8.71
N ASP A 326 -23.10 -2.42 9.15
CA ASP A 326 -23.00 -2.79 10.55
C ASP A 326 -21.66 -2.36 11.18
N SER A 327 -21.64 -2.29 12.50
CA SER A 327 -20.41 -2.12 13.28
C SER A 327 -19.48 -3.32 13.09
N TRP A 328 -20.04 -4.53 13.20
CA TRP A 328 -19.35 -5.80 13.00
C TRP A 328 -20.24 -6.79 12.23
N PRO A 329 -19.69 -7.67 11.41
CA PRO A 329 -20.40 -8.84 10.90
C PRO A 329 -20.69 -9.82 12.04
N THR A 330 -21.65 -10.71 11.84
CA THR A 330 -22.00 -11.77 12.80
C THR A 330 -21.46 -13.14 12.36
N TYR A 331 -21.36 -14.06 13.32
CA TYR A 331 -21.04 -15.46 13.13
C TYR A 331 -21.85 -16.34 14.06
N ASP A 332 -22.06 -17.58 13.68
CA ASP A 332 -22.72 -18.60 14.50
C ASP A 332 -21.68 -19.32 15.37
N LEU A 333 -21.80 -19.18 16.70
CA LEU A 333 -21.03 -19.95 17.67
C LEU A 333 -21.80 -21.23 18.03
N GLU A 334 -21.27 -22.34 17.52
CA GLU A 334 -21.82 -23.67 17.87
C GLU A 334 -21.22 -24.18 19.19
N TYR A 335 -22.05 -24.55 20.14
CA TYR A 335 -21.61 -25.05 21.44
C TYR A 335 -22.49 -26.17 21.95
N VAL A 336 -22.06 -26.86 23.02
CA VAL A 336 -22.85 -27.87 23.72
C VAL A 336 -23.22 -27.30 25.06
N ASP A 337 -24.53 -27.32 25.39
CA ASP A 337 -25.06 -26.83 26.66
C ASP A 337 -24.81 -27.82 27.83
N ASP A 338 -25.35 -27.50 29.01
CA ASP A 338 -25.13 -28.32 30.21
C ASP A 338 -25.90 -29.63 30.16
N GLU A 339 -26.96 -29.70 29.38
CA GLU A 339 -27.79 -30.90 29.12
C GLU A 339 -27.12 -31.82 28.08
N GLY A 340 -26.09 -31.32 27.36
CA GLY A 340 -25.37 -32.06 26.31
C GLY A 340 -25.99 -31.90 24.93
N GLU A 341 -26.90 -30.95 24.75
CA GLU A 341 -27.54 -30.66 23.47
C GLU A 341 -26.72 -29.64 22.66
N GLU A 342 -26.68 -29.77 21.33
CA GLU A 342 -26.01 -28.81 20.45
C GLU A 342 -26.87 -27.56 20.32
N GLN A 343 -26.24 -26.40 20.52
CA GLN A 343 -26.85 -25.08 20.46
C GLN A 343 -26.07 -24.19 19.52
N VAL A 344 -26.72 -23.15 19.00
CA VAL A 344 -26.12 -22.13 18.14
C VAL A 344 -26.47 -20.75 18.70
N MET A 345 -25.48 -19.89 18.79
CA MET A 345 -25.64 -18.50 19.22
C MET A 345 -25.04 -17.56 18.17
N GLU A 346 -25.83 -16.64 17.64
CA GLU A 346 -25.33 -15.61 16.74
C GLU A 346 -24.64 -14.49 17.53
N LEU A 347 -23.39 -14.17 17.20
CA LEU A 347 -22.57 -13.17 17.87
C LEU A 347 -21.85 -12.28 16.85
N PRO A 348 -21.58 -11.00 17.17
CA PRO A 348 -20.71 -10.16 16.32
C PRO A 348 -19.24 -10.56 16.46
N VAL A 349 -18.48 -10.47 15.36
CA VAL A 349 -17.01 -10.63 15.36
C VAL A 349 -16.38 -9.33 15.86
N THR A 350 -16.22 -9.19 17.16
CA THR A 350 -15.74 -7.95 17.77
C THR A 350 -14.22 -7.80 17.70
N THR A 351 -13.73 -6.59 17.98
CA THR A 351 -12.29 -6.33 18.14
C THR A 351 -11.66 -7.17 19.25
N ALA A 352 -12.45 -7.53 20.30
CA ALA A 352 -11.97 -8.41 21.38
C ALA A 352 -11.79 -9.85 20.88
N ASP A 353 -12.66 -10.36 20.00
CA ASP A 353 -12.52 -11.69 19.42
C ASP A 353 -11.21 -11.80 18.63
N TRP A 354 -10.90 -10.80 17.80
CA TRP A 354 -9.62 -10.72 17.10
C TRP A 354 -8.45 -10.65 18.09
N ALA A 355 -8.46 -9.71 19.03
CA ALA A 355 -7.38 -9.50 19.99
C ALA A 355 -7.10 -10.73 20.84
N ALA A 356 -8.13 -11.52 21.20
CA ALA A 356 -7.98 -12.75 21.96
C ALA A 356 -7.18 -13.83 21.21
N THR A 357 -7.12 -13.78 19.87
CA THR A 357 -6.33 -14.73 19.07
C THR A 357 -4.84 -14.37 19.00
N GLU A 358 -4.44 -13.17 19.43
CA GLU A 358 -3.06 -12.69 19.27
C GLU A 358 -2.32 -12.61 20.61
N GLY A 359 -1.13 -13.21 20.67
CA GLY A 359 -0.29 -13.26 21.87
C GLY A 359 0.07 -11.89 22.44
N ARG A 360 0.18 -10.86 21.59
CA ARG A 360 0.48 -9.47 21.99
C ARG A 360 -0.62 -8.83 22.84
N PHE A 361 -1.84 -9.38 22.87
CA PHE A 361 -2.96 -8.94 23.73
C PHE A 361 -3.28 -9.92 24.86
N LYS A 362 -2.61 -11.07 24.93
CA LYS A 362 -2.94 -12.15 25.87
C LYS A 362 -3.10 -11.69 27.33
N LYS A 363 -2.33 -10.69 27.77
CA LYS A 363 -2.38 -10.19 29.16
C LYS A 363 -3.67 -9.43 29.51
N HIS A 364 -4.44 -9.03 28.52
CA HIS A 364 -5.72 -8.34 28.66
C HIS A 364 -6.91 -9.29 28.86
N PHE A 365 -6.67 -10.59 28.75
CA PHE A 365 -7.71 -11.59 28.81
C PHE A 365 -7.51 -12.51 30.01
N LYS A 366 -8.61 -12.79 30.73
CA LYS A 366 -8.60 -13.70 31.88
C LYS A 366 -9.81 -14.60 31.83
N PRO A 367 -9.64 -15.95 31.87
CA PRO A 367 -10.77 -16.87 32.03
C PRO A 367 -11.51 -16.58 33.31
N ILE A 368 -12.85 -16.58 33.30
CA ILE A 368 -13.71 -16.48 34.46
C ILE A 368 -14.10 -17.92 34.83
N PRO A 369 -13.72 -18.40 36.03
CA PRO A 369 -14.19 -19.71 36.52
C PRO A 369 -15.72 -19.79 36.52
N ARG A 370 -16.28 -20.97 36.22
CA ARG A 370 -17.73 -21.12 36.09
C ARG A 370 -18.48 -20.80 37.39
N ASP A 371 -17.88 -21.11 38.53
CA ASP A 371 -18.44 -20.80 39.86
C ASP A 371 -18.50 -19.27 40.15
N ASP A 372 -17.75 -18.48 39.42
CA ASP A 372 -17.68 -17.01 39.51
C ASP A 372 -18.54 -16.32 38.47
N TRP A 373 -19.35 -17.03 37.68
CA TRP A 373 -20.22 -16.41 36.67
C TRP A 373 -21.33 -15.63 37.34
N ASP A 374 -21.49 -14.40 36.92
CA ASP A 374 -22.47 -13.45 37.44
C ASP A 374 -23.06 -12.64 36.27
N ASP A 375 -24.31 -12.90 35.91
CA ASP A 375 -25.00 -12.23 34.80
C ASP A 375 -25.38 -10.77 35.10
N ASP A 376 -25.35 -10.36 36.38
CA ASP A 376 -25.67 -8.98 36.77
C ASP A 376 -24.48 -8.04 36.54
N THR A 377 -23.24 -8.54 36.66
CA THR A 377 -22.01 -7.73 36.50
C THR A 377 -21.18 -8.10 35.31
N GLN A 378 -21.32 -9.27 34.73
CA GLN A 378 -20.59 -9.71 33.55
C GLN A 378 -21.46 -9.54 32.30
N VAL A 379 -20.99 -8.76 31.32
CA VAL A 379 -21.76 -8.41 30.14
C VAL A 379 -21.00 -8.75 28.87
N LEU A 380 -21.71 -9.09 27.80
CA LEU A 380 -21.11 -9.37 26.51
C LEU A 380 -20.31 -8.14 26.00
N PHE A 381 -19.15 -8.38 25.44
CA PHE A 381 -18.23 -7.31 25.05
C PHE A 381 -18.87 -6.27 24.13
N HIS A 382 -19.64 -6.68 23.14
CA HIS A 382 -20.30 -5.76 22.22
C HIS A 382 -21.38 -4.91 22.90
N GLU A 383 -22.09 -5.45 23.89
CA GLU A 383 -23.05 -4.72 24.72
C GLU A 383 -22.32 -3.70 25.61
N PHE A 384 -21.19 -4.13 26.22
CA PHE A 384 -20.37 -3.24 27.03
C PHE A 384 -19.85 -2.04 26.26
N VAL A 385 -19.38 -2.23 25.03
CA VAL A 385 -18.89 -1.14 24.17
C VAL A 385 -20.01 -0.15 23.82
N ALA A 386 -21.26 -0.61 23.70
CA ALA A 386 -22.42 0.24 23.43
C ALA A 386 -22.92 1.01 24.66
N MET A 387 -22.52 0.64 25.89
CA MET A 387 -22.92 1.30 27.11
C MET A 387 -22.26 2.66 27.30
N SER A 388 -22.96 3.59 27.98
CA SER A 388 -22.38 4.83 28.48
C SER A 388 -21.33 4.57 29.57
N ALA A 389 -20.47 5.55 29.84
CA ALA A 389 -19.45 5.42 30.89
C ALA A 389 -20.04 5.13 32.29
N GLU A 390 -21.25 5.64 32.59
CA GLU A 390 -21.94 5.40 33.85
C GLU A 390 -22.45 3.96 33.97
N GLU A 391 -23.01 3.39 32.89
CA GLU A 391 -23.51 2.02 32.84
C GLU A 391 -22.41 0.98 32.95
N ARG A 392 -21.19 1.31 32.52
CA ARG A 392 -20.02 0.41 32.62
C ARG A 392 -19.43 0.28 34.01
N LEU A 393 -19.82 1.16 34.95
CA LEU A 393 -19.30 1.12 36.31
C LEU A 393 -19.67 -0.19 37.01
N GLY A 394 -18.64 -0.92 37.45
CA GLY A 394 -18.82 -2.22 38.15
C GLY A 394 -19.12 -3.40 37.22
N ARG A 395 -19.11 -3.19 35.89
CA ARG A 395 -19.32 -4.28 34.92
C ARG A 395 -18.00 -4.80 34.37
N THR A 396 -17.98 -6.07 34.03
CA THR A 396 -16.83 -6.77 33.44
C THR A 396 -17.22 -7.27 32.05
N PRO A 397 -16.60 -6.72 30.98
CA PRO A 397 -16.85 -7.23 29.64
C PRO A 397 -16.21 -8.60 29.42
N PHE A 398 -16.88 -9.47 28.67
CA PHE A 398 -16.36 -10.77 28.31
C PHE A 398 -16.73 -11.15 26.86
N VAL A 399 -15.95 -12.04 26.27
CA VAL A 399 -16.28 -12.74 25.03
C VAL A 399 -16.49 -14.23 25.34
N TRP A 400 -17.37 -14.87 24.57
CA TRP A 400 -17.50 -16.31 24.62
C TRP A 400 -16.35 -17.01 23.94
N THR A 401 -15.87 -18.08 24.56
CA THR A 401 -14.93 -19.04 23.97
C THR A 401 -15.46 -20.45 24.20
N ILE A 402 -14.99 -21.42 23.45
CA ILE A 402 -15.30 -22.82 23.62
C ILE A 402 -14.05 -23.61 23.99
N ASN A 403 -14.22 -24.62 24.86
CA ASN A 403 -13.16 -25.59 25.19
C ASN A 403 -13.18 -26.80 24.23
N ASP A 404 -12.26 -27.76 24.42
CA ASP A 404 -12.17 -28.98 23.61
C ASP A 404 -13.47 -29.81 23.59
N GLY A 405 -14.32 -29.67 24.62
CA GLY A 405 -15.65 -30.29 24.71
C GLY A 405 -16.77 -29.44 24.08
N ARG A 406 -16.45 -28.40 23.36
CA ARG A 406 -17.39 -27.42 22.79
C ARG A 406 -18.27 -26.71 23.82
N LYS A 407 -17.88 -26.72 25.10
CA LYS A 407 -18.62 -26.01 26.17
C LYS A 407 -18.18 -24.56 26.27
N LEU A 408 -19.14 -23.68 26.55
CA LEU A 408 -18.92 -22.25 26.72
C LEU A 408 -18.02 -21.92 27.90
N ASN A 409 -17.13 -20.97 27.71
CA ASN A 409 -16.33 -20.31 28.73
C ASN A 409 -16.39 -18.79 28.54
N ARG A 410 -16.39 -18.04 29.67
CA ARG A 410 -16.27 -16.59 29.67
C ARG A 410 -14.80 -16.19 29.73
N LEU A 411 -14.39 -15.37 28.78
CA LEU A 411 -13.05 -14.77 28.74
C LEU A 411 -13.19 -13.26 29.00
N ALA A 412 -12.89 -12.82 30.23
CA ALA A 412 -12.97 -11.41 30.60
C ALA A 412 -11.95 -10.58 29.81
N CYS A 413 -12.36 -9.40 29.39
CA CYS A 413 -11.55 -8.42 28.68
C CYS A 413 -11.19 -7.25 29.60
N SER A 414 -10.00 -6.69 29.42
CA SER A 414 -9.61 -5.47 30.12
C SER A 414 -10.26 -4.22 29.51
N MET A 415 -10.21 -3.10 30.25
CA MET A 415 -10.72 -1.81 29.77
C MET A 415 -9.95 -1.28 28.56
N GLU A 416 -8.67 -1.64 28.42
CA GLU A 416 -7.83 -1.26 27.27
C GLU A 416 -8.34 -1.92 25.98
N ILE A 417 -8.87 -3.13 26.03
CA ILE A 417 -9.54 -3.78 24.89
C ILE A 417 -10.85 -3.05 24.54
N GLY A 418 -11.58 -2.57 25.55
CA GLY A 418 -12.73 -1.69 25.33
C GLY A 418 -12.35 -0.40 24.59
N ALA A 419 -11.31 0.28 25.07
CA ALA A 419 -10.79 1.49 24.43
C ALA A 419 -10.27 1.23 23.00
N LEU A 420 -9.63 0.09 22.74
CA LEU A 420 -9.23 -0.35 21.41
C LEU A 420 -10.46 -0.50 20.49
N ALA A 421 -11.51 -1.15 20.96
CA ALA A 421 -12.73 -1.34 20.17
C ALA A 421 -13.42 -0.01 19.84
N GLU A 422 -13.49 0.91 20.80
CA GLU A 422 -14.04 2.26 20.58
C GLU A 422 -13.24 3.02 19.51
N ASP A 423 -11.91 3.00 19.57
CA ASP A 423 -11.06 3.61 18.57
C ASP A 423 -11.31 3.00 17.17
N ARG A 424 -11.43 1.68 17.08
CA ARG A 424 -11.69 1.00 15.80
C ARG A 424 -13.07 1.27 15.25
N LEU A 425 -14.10 1.34 16.09
CA LEU A 425 -15.44 1.71 15.66
C LEU A 425 -15.54 3.18 15.26
N LEU A 426 -14.84 4.07 15.95
CA LEU A 426 -14.74 5.48 15.55
C LEU A 426 -14.07 5.60 14.19
N PHE A 427 -12.95 4.91 13.97
CA PHE A 427 -12.28 4.88 12.67
C PHE A 427 -13.19 4.33 11.56
N TRP A 428 -13.93 3.25 11.83
CA TRP A 428 -14.90 2.69 10.89
C TRP A 428 -16.02 3.67 10.55
N ALA A 429 -16.57 4.36 11.54
CA ALA A 429 -17.58 5.41 11.33
C ALA A 429 -17.05 6.56 10.48
N GLN A 430 -15.82 7.03 10.74
CA GLN A 430 -15.14 8.05 9.94
C GLN A 430 -14.95 7.61 8.49
N LEU A 431 -14.57 6.36 8.25
CA LEU A 431 -14.45 5.84 6.89
C LEU A 431 -15.81 5.81 6.18
N LYS A 432 -16.88 5.39 6.83
CA LYS A 432 -18.24 5.39 6.28
C LYS A 432 -18.72 6.82 5.97
N GLU A 433 -18.43 7.78 6.84
CA GLU A 433 -18.77 9.20 6.61
C GLU A 433 -17.99 9.73 5.39
N LEU A 434 -16.69 9.51 5.31
CA LEU A 434 -15.86 9.92 4.17
C LEU A 434 -16.30 9.29 2.85
N ALA A 435 -16.77 8.05 2.89
CA ALA A 435 -17.30 7.31 1.73
C ALA A 435 -18.75 7.70 1.38
N GLY A 436 -19.38 8.61 2.13
CA GLY A 436 -20.77 9.01 1.91
C GLY A 436 -21.81 7.93 2.28
N LEU A 437 -21.41 6.88 2.99
CA LEU A 437 -22.29 5.80 3.43
C LEU A 437 -23.01 6.11 4.75
N GLN A 438 -22.53 7.10 5.49
CA GLN A 438 -23.13 7.55 6.74
C GLN A 438 -23.23 9.07 6.77
N VAL A 439 -24.40 9.58 7.11
CA VAL A 439 -24.62 11.02 7.31
C VAL A 439 -24.41 11.35 8.78
N PRO A 440 -23.60 12.38 9.14
CA PRO A 440 -23.45 12.84 10.50
C PRO A 440 -24.80 13.17 11.16
N GLU A 441 -24.96 12.84 12.42
CA GLU A 441 -26.23 13.05 13.15
C GLU A 441 -26.63 14.53 13.16
N SER A 442 -25.66 15.45 13.33
CA SER A 442 -25.88 16.89 13.26
C SER A 442 -26.50 17.36 11.92
N VAL A 443 -26.14 16.68 10.82
CA VAL A 443 -26.71 16.98 9.48
C VAL A 443 -28.11 16.42 9.37
N LYS A 444 -28.38 15.22 9.91
CA LYS A 444 -29.74 14.65 9.96
C LYS A 444 -30.68 15.51 10.77
N GLU A 445 -30.25 16.01 11.94
CA GLU A 445 -31.00 16.92 12.77
C GLU A 445 -31.32 18.26 12.06
N SER A 446 -30.31 18.79 11.33
CA SER A 446 -30.52 20.03 10.54
C SER A 446 -31.54 19.82 9.43
N ILE A 447 -31.46 18.69 8.70
CA ILE A 447 -32.43 18.37 7.65
C ILE A 447 -33.83 18.18 8.24
N ALA A 448 -33.95 17.47 9.37
CA ALA A 448 -35.23 17.28 10.05
C ALA A 448 -35.85 18.61 10.46
N THR A 449 -35.05 19.55 10.98
CA THR A 449 -35.48 20.89 11.38
C THR A 449 -35.92 21.75 10.19
N GLU A 450 -35.33 21.60 9.02
CA GLU A 450 -35.71 22.34 7.81
C GLU A 450 -36.95 21.75 7.12
N MET A 451 -37.31 20.51 7.42
CA MET A 451 -38.48 19.83 6.86
C MET A 451 -39.77 20.03 7.72
N GLU A 452 -39.66 20.52 8.96
CA GLU A 452 -40.75 20.96 9.83
C GLU A 452 -41.12 22.43 9.59
#